data_6b469988f037186dfaf584bcf1d0af94
#
_entry.id   6b469988f037186dfaf584bcf1d0af94
#
_cell.length_a   1.000
_cell.length_b   1.000
_cell.length_c   1.000
_cell.angle_alpha   90.00
_cell.angle_beta   90.00
_cell.angle_gamma   90.00
#
_symmetry.space_group_name_H-M   'P 1'
#
loop_
_entity.id
_entity.type
_entity.pdbx_description
1 polymer ?
#
loop_
_entity_poly.entity_id
_entity_poly.type
_entity_poly.pdbx_seq_one_letter_code
_entity_poly.pdbx_strand_id
1 'polypeptide(L)'
;MFEKIIEFEDNLQNKFKPTLSGNIQLSDSEINDKYLKGDVRIVTEQARYPLNQIKIMFDGESYERHPEFQRRHRWDVLKKSKLIESFIMNVPIPPIFLYERDFSEYEVMDGLQRISAIMEFYENSYQLRGLEEWPELNGRTYSELPEQVRKGIDRRYLSSIILLKETAKTPEEARRLKELVFARINSGGAKLEDQEARNAQYPGKFNELIVSLARNDDFCQVFDIPLKTPGEDVIHNVISDELRDCKDFSTMKDVEIVLRFFALRAINLWDNTSLSKFLDFYSECMTSASQELLTEYKLLFEKTIKLAYTIFEDKTFCFWRHNKQKDVFSWTRKPSLFVYDAVMTSLSYFVEHKEALIKNKNVIFNDFVELFQDHEAYFNGRNTSKKNVEDRIVMFKNFWSQHL
;
A
#
# COMPACT_ATOMS: atom_id res chain seq x y z
N MET A 1 5.28 -29.76 2.21
CA MET A 1 4.06 -29.10 2.71
C MET A 1 3.63 -27.92 1.84
N PHE A 2 4.45 -27.17 1.18
CA PHE A 2 4.10 -25.98 0.36
C PHE A 2 4.23 -26.27 -1.14
N GLU A 3 3.66 -27.36 -1.61
CA GLU A 3 3.80 -27.83 -3.00
C GLU A 3 3.15 -26.86 -3.99
N LYS A 4 1.99 -26.30 -3.65
CA LYS A 4 1.29 -25.32 -4.51
C LYS A 4 2.04 -24.00 -4.65
N ILE A 5 2.77 -23.58 -3.62
CA ILE A 5 3.63 -22.40 -3.69
C ILE A 5 4.77 -22.66 -4.68
N ILE A 6 5.46 -23.81 -4.58
CA ILE A 6 6.57 -24.16 -5.48
C ILE A 6 6.06 -24.26 -6.91
N GLU A 7 4.98 -24.99 -7.13
CA GLU A 7 4.36 -25.11 -8.45
C GLU A 7 3.95 -23.76 -9.04
N PHE A 8 3.40 -22.87 -8.22
CA PHE A 8 2.99 -21.54 -8.66
C PHE A 8 4.22 -20.67 -9.00
N GLU A 9 5.23 -20.65 -8.13
CA GLU A 9 6.47 -19.87 -8.34
C GLU A 9 7.22 -20.36 -9.60
N ASP A 10 7.26 -21.66 -9.86
CA ASP A 10 7.84 -22.26 -11.08
C ASP A 10 7.02 -21.91 -12.34
N ASN A 11 5.68 -21.96 -12.24
CA ASN A 11 4.78 -21.63 -13.34
C ASN A 11 4.81 -20.14 -13.69
N LEU A 12 5.01 -19.25 -12.73
CA LEU A 12 5.18 -17.82 -12.99
C LEU A 12 6.43 -17.58 -13.88
N GLN A 13 7.50 -18.30 -13.67
CA GLN A 13 8.71 -18.19 -14.49
C GLN A 13 8.47 -18.59 -15.95
N ASN A 14 7.60 -19.57 -16.19
CA ASN A 14 7.28 -20.04 -17.52
C ASN A 14 6.30 -19.14 -18.30
N LYS A 15 5.44 -18.41 -17.59
CA LYS A 15 4.43 -17.52 -18.19
C LYS A 15 5.00 -16.15 -18.59
N PHE A 16 6.00 -15.68 -17.89
CA PHE A 16 6.56 -14.34 -18.11
C PHE A 16 7.90 -14.39 -18.87
N LYS A 17 7.80 -14.44 -20.19
CA LYS A 17 8.89 -13.91 -21.01
C LYS A 17 8.76 -12.38 -21.00
N PRO A 18 9.80 -11.62 -20.61
CA PRO A 18 9.75 -10.18 -20.70
C PRO A 18 9.44 -9.82 -22.15
N THR A 19 8.33 -9.15 -22.35
CA THR A 19 8.06 -8.50 -23.64
C THR A 19 9.11 -7.41 -23.74
N LEU A 20 10.18 -7.69 -24.49
CA LEU A 20 11.12 -6.66 -24.89
C LEU A 20 10.29 -5.60 -25.61
N SER A 21 9.96 -4.52 -24.90
CA SER A 21 9.45 -3.30 -25.51
C SER A 21 10.60 -2.70 -26.32
N GLY A 22 10.77 -3.25 -27.52
CA GLY A 22 11.61 -2.61 -28.53
C GLY A 22 11.07 -1.20 -28.69
N ASN A 23 11.95 -0.21 -28.70
CA ASN A 23 11.59 1.15 -29.12
C ASN A 23 11.02 1.07 -30.53
N ILE A 24 9.69 1.01 -30.62
CA ILE A 24 8.98 1.11 -31.91
C ILE A 24 9.12 2.58 -32.29
N GLN A 25 10.06 2.89 -33.16
CA GLN A 25 10.11 4.20 -33.79
C GLN A 25 9.00 4.23 -34.87
N LEU A 26 7.87 4.83 -34.51
CA LEU A 26 6.79 5.14 -35.45
C LEU A 26 7.16 6.42 -36.19
N SER A 27 6.81 6.47 -37.49
CA SER A 27 6.87 7.69 -38.28
C SER A 27 5.79 8.69 -37.84
N ASP A 28 5.97 9.98 -38.14
CA ASP A 28 4.99 11.02 -37.82
C ASP A 28 3.59 10.69 -38.39
N SER A 29 3.51 10.06 -39.57
CA SER A 29 2.25 9.62 -40.15
C SER A 29 1.57 8.56 -39.31
N GLU A 30 2.30 7.55 -38.83
CA GLU A 30 1.76 6.50 -37.96
C GLU A 30 1.35 7.03 -36.60
N ILE A 31 2.09 8.02 -36.07
CA ILE A 31 1.74 8.72 -34.82
C ILE A 31 0.44 9.51 -35.01
N ASN A 32 0.30 10.23 -36.14
CA ASN A 32 -0.92 10.97 -36.48
C ASN A 32 -2.12 10.04 -36.65
N ASP A 33 -1.94 8.91 -37.33
CA ASP A 33 -3.01 7.90 -37.51
C ASP A 33 -3.45 7.32 -36.15
N LYS A 34 -2.50 7.02 -35.27
CA LYS A 34 -2.79 6.56 -33.91
C LYS A 34 -3.57 7.59 -33.10
N TYR A 35 -3.20 8.88 -33.22
CA TYR A 35 -3.89 9.98 -32.53
C TYR A 35 -5.32 10.15 -33.09
N LEU A 36 -5.51 10.10 -34.40
CA LEU A 36 -6.81 10.26 -35.06
C LEU A 36 -7.75 9.08 -34.77
N LYS A 37 -7.22 7.85 -34.71
CA LYS A 37 -8.01 6.67 -34.33
C LYS A 37 -8.49 6.71 -32.88
N GLY A 38 -7.87 7.54 -32.03
CA GLY A 38 -8.26 7.71 -30.63
C GLY A 38 -7.96 6.49 -29.75
N ASP A 39 -6.97 5.66 -30.13
CA ASP A 39 -6.60 4.43 -29.40
C ASP A 39 -6.29 4.65 -27.91
N VAL A 40 -6.03 5.88 -27.48
CA VAL A 40 -5.79 6.27 -26.08
C VAL A 40 -6.51 7.60 -25.81
N ARG A 41 -7.78 7.72 -26.20
CA ARG A 41 -8.57 8.93 -25.95
C ARG A 41 -9.53 8.70 -24.79
N ILE A 42 -9.36 9.48 -23.71
CA ILE A 42 -10.20 9.42 -22.53
C ILE A 42 -11.42 10.31 -22.75
N VAL A 43 -12.61 9.75 -22.56
CA VAL A 43 -13.87 10.49 -22.59
C VAL A 43 -14.26 10.84 -21.16
N THR A 44 -14.48 12.14 -20.90
CA THR A 44 -14.84 12.62 -19.57
C THR A 44 -16.08 13.50 -19.62
N GLU A 45 -16.84 13.46 -18.54
CA GLU A 45 -17.95 14.35 -18.27
C GLU A 45 -17.68 15.16 -16.99
N GLN A 46 -18.33 16.31 -16.85
CA GLN A 46 -18.25 17.13 -15.64
C GLN A 46 -19.61 17.20 -14.98
N ALA A 47 -19.62 16.98 -13.67
CA ALA A 47 -20.81 17.16 -12.85
C ALA A 47 -20.52 18.02 -11.61
N ARG A 48 -21.58 18.53 -11.00
CA ARG A 48 -21.52 19.33 -9.76
C ARG A 48 -22.55 18.81 -8.78
N TYR A 49 -22.10 18.55 -7.58
CA TYR A 49 -22.93 18.00 -6.51
C TYR A 49 -23.14 19.07 -5.43
N PRO A 50 -24.40 19.48 -5.12
CA PRO A 50 -24.68 20.36 -4.01
C PRO A 50 -24.16 19.76 -2.70
N LEU A 51 -23.48 20.54 -1.86
CA LEU A 51 -22.85 20.02 -0.64
C LEU A 51 -23.85 19.34 0.30
N ASN A 52 -25.03 19.90 0.43
CA ASN A 52 -26.10 19.34 1.26
C ASN A 52 -26.71 18.03 0.71
N GLN A 53 -26.37 17.63 -0.53
CA GLN A 53 -26.82 16.38 -1.16
C GLN A 53 -25.72 15.32 -1.16
N ILE A 54 -24.50 15.68 -0.87
CA ILE A 54 -23.31 14.77 -0.95
C ILE A 54 -23.59 13.47 -0.16
N LYS A 55 -24.10 13.59 1.07
CA LYS A 55 -24.38 12.40 1.88
C LYS A 55 -25.39 11.47 1.20
N ILE A 56 -26.52 11.99 0.77
CA ILE A 56 -27.60 11.19 0.16
C ILE A 56 -27.11 10.51 -1.11
N MET A 57 -26.30 11.20 -1.91
CA MET A 57 -25.79 10.67 -3.18
C MET A 57 -24.73 9.60 -2.95
N PHE A 58 -23.76 9.84 -2.07
CA PHE A 58 -22.63 8.93 -1.88
C PHE A 58 -22.90 7.83 -0.85
N ASP A 59 -23.99 7.85 -0.10
CA ASP A 59 -24.48 6.70 0.68
C ASP A 59 -25.38 5.77 -0.15
N GLY A 60 -25.78 6.18 -1.36
CA GLY A 60 -26.55 5.37 -2.28
C GLY A 60 -25.70 4.26 -2.95
N GLU A 61 -26.37 3.21 -3.42
CA GLU A 61 -25.74 2.05 -4.11
C GLU A 61 -25.00 2.43 -5.42
N SER A 62 -25.35 3.58 -6.01
CA SER A 62 -24.76 4.05 -7.26
C SER A 62 -23.34 4.59 -7.14
N TYR A 63 -22.85 4.84 -5.92
CA TYR A 63 -21.50 5.38 -5.70
C TYR A 63 -20.69 4.45 -4.81
N GLU A 64 -19.85 3.66 -5.44
CA GLU A 64 -18.94 2.78 -4.71
C GLU A 64 -17.77 3.56 -4.14
N ARG A 65 -17.76 3.67 -2.81
CA ARG A 65 -16.65 4.19 -2.03
C ARG A 65 -15.76 3.02 -1.63
N HIS A 66 -14.90 2.55 -2.54
CA HIS A 66 -14.06 1.40 -2.26
C HIS A 66 -13.24 1.61 -0.98
N PRO A 67 -13.42 0.77 0.05
CA PRO A 67 -12.53 0.75 1.22
C PRO A 67 -11.07 0.51 0.83
N GLU A 68 -10.85 -0.20 -0.28
CA GLU A 68 -9.54 -0.58 -0.81
C GLU A 68 -8.70 0.62 -1.27
N PHE A 69 -9.33 1.69 -1.76
CA PHE A 69 -8.66 2.95 -2.09
C PHE A 69 -8.55 3.91 -0.90
N GLN A 70 -9.10 3.56 0.26
CA GLN A 70 -9.01 4.43 1.41
C GLN A 70 -7.57 4.48 1.89
N ARG A 71 -7.01 5.67 1.90
CA ARG A 71 -5.81 5.95 2.69
C ARG A 71 -6.12 5.54 4.13
N ARG A 72 -5.28 4.75 4.73
CA ARG A 72 -5.34 4.49 6.17
C ARG A 72 -5.22 5.79 6.96
N HIS A 73 -4.54 6.79 6.39
CA HIS A 73 -4.45 8.13 6.94
C HIS A 73 -5.67 8.96 6.55
N ARG A 74 -6.66 9.05 7.43
CA ARG A 74 -7.77 10.01 7.30
C ARG A 74 -7.27 11.41 7.60
N TRP A 75 -7.91 12.39 6.95
CA TRP A 75 -7.69 13.78 7.30
C TRP A 75 -8.03 14.02 8.76
N ASP A 76 -7.10 14.70 9.47
CA ASP A 76 -7.36 15.21 10.80
C ASP A 76 -8.44 16.33 10.78
N VAL A 77 -8.93 16.68 11.96
CA VAL A 77 -9.99 17.72 12.09
C VAL A 77 -9.52 19.07 11.54
N LEU A 78 -8.22 19.39 11.61
CA LEU A 78 -7.69 20.65 11.08
C LEU A 78 -7.82 20.71 9.56
N LYS A 79 -7.42 19.67 8.84
CA LYS A 79 -7.56 19.59 7.38
C LYS A 79 -9.02 19.58 6.94
N LYS A 80 -9.89 18.85 7.65
CA LYS A 80 -11.33 18.85 7.40
C LYS A 80 -11.92 20.26 7.59
N SER A 81 -11.54 20.94 8.67
CA SER A 81 -12.00 22.29 8.97
C SER A 81 -11.55 23.31 7.93
N LYS A 82 -10.29 23.22 7.46
CA LYS A 82 -9.77 24.08 6.36
C LYS A 82 -10.52 23.88 5.05
N LEU A 83 -10.98 22.65 4.75
CA LEU A 83 -11.85 22.41 3.59
C LEU A 83 -13.19 23.13 3.75
N ILE A 84 -13.83 23.05 4.93
CA ILE A 84 -15.11 23.73 5.19
C ILE A 84 -14.92 25.24 5.13
N GLU A 85 -13.85 25.80 5.70
CA GLU A 85 -13.50 27.22 5.60
C GLU A 85 -13.36 27.66 4.13
N SER A 86 -12.73 26.83 3.30
CA SER A 86 -12.62 27.11 1.87
C SER A 86 -13.99 27.19 1.18
N PHE A 87 -14.96 26.34 1.56
CA PHE A 87 -16.34 26.46 1.06
C PHE A 87 -17.06 27.71 1.57
N ILE A 88 -16.83 28.11 2.82
CA ILE A 88 -17.38 29.38 3.38
C ILE A 88 -16.90 30.57 2.52
N MET A 89 -15.59 30.61 2.26
CA MET A 89 -14.95 31.66 1.47
C MET A 89 -15.18 31.55 -0.05
N ASN A 90 -15.76 30.45 -0.52
CA ASN A 90 -15.89 30.13 -1.95
C ASN A 90 -14.57 30.02 -2.70
N VAL A 91 -13.51 29.57 -2.03
CA VAL A 91 -12.24 29.25 -2.69
C VAL A 91 -12.44 28.04 -3.60
N PRO A 92 -11.88 28.04 -4.84
CA PRO A 92 -11.96 26.88 -5.73
C PRO A 92 -11.36 25.64 -5.09
N ILE A 93 -12.12 24.56 -5.04
CA ILE A 93 -11.69 23.26 -4.53
C ILE A 93 -11.38 22.35 -5.73
N PRO A 94 -10.27 21.60 -5.73
CA PRO A 94 -9.99 20.62 -6.77
C PRO A 94 -11.15 19.64 -6.95
N PRO A 95 -11.54 19.31 -8.19
CA PRO A 95 -12.64 18.39 -8.44
C PRO A 95 -12.33 17.00 -7.89
N ILE A 96 -13.35 16.23 -7.54
CA ILE A 96 -13.24 14.80 -7.32
C ILE A 96 -13.18 14.08 -8.67
N PHE A 97 -12.63 12.87 -8.69
CA PHE A 97 -12.57 12.05 -9.88
C PHE A 97 -13.38 10.76 -9.65
N LEU A 98 -14.25 10.48 -10.60
CA LEU A 98 -15.13 9.31 -10.61
C LEU A 98 -14.85 8.49 -11.86
N TYR A 99 -15.02 7.17 -11.77
CA TYR A 99 -15.04 6.26 -12.88
C TYR A 99 -16.44 5.65 -13.01
N GLU A 100 -17.04 5.74 -14.18
CA GLU A 100 -18.31 5.08 -14.49
C GLU A 100 -18.03 3.60 -14.79
N ARG A 101 -18.35 2.73 -13.83
CA ARG A 101 -18.19 1.28 -13.92
C ARG A 101 -19.27 0.66 -14.81
N ASP A 102 -20.49 1.10 -14.61
CA ASP A 102 -21.66 0.80 -15.43
C ASP A 102 -22.57 2.04 -15.48
N PHE A 103 -23.61 2.01 -16.32
CA PHE A 103 -24.53 3.12 -16.48
C PHE A 103 -25.07 3.61 -15.14
N SER A 104 -24.75 4.87 -14.80
CA SER A 104 -25.09 5.50 -13.53
C SER A 104 -24.53 4.81 -12.27
N GLU A 105 -23.51 3.98 -12.41
CA GLU A 105 -22.75 3.37 -11.33
C GLU A 105 -21.32 3.89 -11.33
N TYR A 106 -20.94 4.55 -10.27
CA TYR A 106 -19.68 5.28 -10.18
C TYR A 106 -18.79 4.77 -9.07
N GLU A 107 -17.50 4.77 -9.33
CA GLU A 107 -16.45 4.49 -8.35
C GLU A 107 -15.64 5.75 -8.09
N VAL A 108 -15.36 6.06 -6.84
CA VAL A 108 -14.55 7.23 -6.47
C VAL A 108 -13.08 6.93 -6.68
N MET A 109 -12.44 7.56 -7.67
CA MET A 109 -11.01 7.44 -7.95
C MET A 109 -10.14 8.38 -7.11
N ASP A 110 -10.57 9.64 -6.93
CA ASP A 110 -9.91 10.61 -6.06
C ASP A 110 -10.94 11.54 -5.42
N GLY A 111 -10.60 12.05 -4.24
CA GLY A 111 -11.43 13.00 -3.50
C GLY A 111 -12.23 12.36 -2.37
N LEU A 112 -12.06 11.09 -2.06
CA LEU A 112 -12.79 10.41 -0.99
C LEU A 112 -12.65 11.13 0.36
N GLN A 113 -11.46 11.66 0.70
CA GLN A 113 -11.24 12.42 1.94
C GLN A 113 -12.06 13.72 1.96
N ARG A 114 -12.24 14.37 0.80
CA ARG A 114 -13.10 15.57 0.67
C ARG A 114 -14.57 15.21 0.86
N ILE A 115 -15.02 14.12 0.22
CA ILE A 115 -16.38 13.60 0.38
C ILE A 115 -16.64 13.26 1.84
N SER A 116 -15.78 12.48 2.48
CA SER A 116 -15.91 12.09 3.89
C SER A 116 -15.94 13.30 4.82
N ALA A 117 -15.05 14.27 4.61
CA ALA A 117 -15.02 15.49 5.44
C ALA A 117 -16.32 16.30 5.35
N ILE A 118 -16.91 16.40 4.15
CA ILE A 118 -18.20 17.08 3.94
C ILE A 118 -19.33 16.29 4.63
N MET A 119 -19.41 14.97 4.41
CA MET A 119 -20.45 14.12 5.01
C MET A 119 -20.40 14.20 6.53
N GLU A 120 -19.24 13.98 7.13
CA GLU A 120 -19.05 14.02 8.58
C GLU A 120 -19.37 15.41 9.17
N PHE A 121 -19.12 16.49 8.43
CA PHE A 121 -19.49 17.83 8.86
C PHE A 121 -21.02 18.03 8.90
N TYR A 122 -21.72 17.61 7.85
CA TYR A 122 -23.18 17.66 7.81
C TYR A 122 -23.86 16.76 8.86
N GLU A 123 -23.17 15.69 9.28
CA GLU A 123 -23.57 14.79 10.37
C GLU A 123 -23.28 15.36 11.77
N ASN A 124 -22.63 16.51 11.87
CA ASN A 124 -22.14 17.09 13.13
C ASN A 124 -21.11 16.19 13.86
N SER A 125 -20.38 15.36 13.11
CA SER A 125 -19.42 14.38 13.68
C SER A 125 -18.14 15.04 14.19
N TYR A 126 -17.87 16.29 13.87
CA TYR A 126 -16.74 17.05 14.41
C TYR A 126 -17.05 18.55 14.50
N GLN A 127 -16.31 19.23 15.38
CA GLN A 127 -16.29 20.66 15.52
C GLN A 127 -15.18 21.29 14.68
N LEU A 128 -15.43 22.44 14.07
CA LEU A 128 -14.43 23.20 13.33
C LEU A 128 -13.27 23.60 14.26
N ARG A 129 -12.04 23.49 13.76
CA ARG A 129 -10.83 23.86 14.50
C ARG A 129 -9.77 24.46 13.58
N GLY A 130 -9.02 25.42 14.10
CA GLY A 130 -7.88 26.02 13.39
C GLY A 130 -8.28 26.81 12.15
N LEU A 131 -9.47 27.41 12.15
CA LEU A 131 -9.91 28.37 11.13
C LEU A 131 -9.08 29.64 11.26
N GLU A 132 -8.61 30.17 10.15
CA GLU A 132 -7.73 31.34 10.09
C GLU A 132 -8.55 32.61 9.74
N GLU A 133 -9.45 32.52 8.79
CA GLU A 133 -10.26 33.64 8.31
C GLU A 133 -11.60 33.77 9.07
N TRP A 134 -12.07 32.67 9.67
CA TRP A 134 -13.32 32.61 10.44
C TRP A 134 -13.11 32.02 11.83
N PRO A 135 -12.18 32.57 12.65
CA PRO A 135 -11.86 32.02 13.97
C PRO A 135 -13.05 31.95 14.92
N GLU A 136 -14.11 32.78 14.73
CA GLU A 136 -15.32 32.80 15.50
C GLU A 136 -16.19 31.54 15.32
N LEU A 137 -15.94 30.77 14.29
CA LEU A 137 -16.62 29.50 14.02
C LEU A 137 -15.92 28.30 14.62
N ASN A 138 -14.71 28.45 15.19
CA ASN A 138 -14.04 27.37 15.89
C ASN A 138 -14.90 26.83 17.05
N GLY A 139 -14.95 25.54 17.22
CA GLY A 139 -15.73 24.82 18.21
C GLY A 139 -17.18 24.56 17.78
N ARG A 140 -17.63 25.02 16.61
CA ARG A 140 -19.00 24.82 16.12
C ARG A 140 -19.08 23.60 15.19
N THR A 141 -20.18 22.87 15.28
CA THR A 141 -20.64 21.88 14.30
C THR A 141 -21.49 22.56 13.22
N TYR A 142 -21.87 21.82 12.16
CA TYR A 142 -22.71 22.35 11.08
C TYR A 142 -24.04 22.93 11.61
N SER A 143 -24.74 22.23 12.52
CA SER A 143 -26.01 22.66 13.08
C SER A 143 -25.90 23.93 13.95
N GLU A 144 -24.73 24.18 14.52
CA GLU A 144 -24.45 25.35 15.39
C GLU A 144 -23.96 26.57 14.61
N LEU A 145 -23.78 26.45 13.28
CA LEU A 145 -23.39 27.58 12.45
C LEU A 145 -24.52 28.65 12.41
N PRO A 146 -24.16 29.94 12.33
CA PRO A 146 -25.13 31.00 12.05
C PRO A 146 -25.92 30.71 10.76
N GLU A 147 -27.20 31.00 10.76
CA GLU A 147 -28.12 30.65 9.68
C GLU A 147 -27.62 31.08 8.29
N GLN A 148 -27.09 32.31 8.17
CA GLN A 148 -26.59 32.80 6.88
C GLN A 148 -25.33 32.09 6.40
N VAL A 149 -24.43 31.71 7.32
CA VAL A 149 -23.23 30.93 7.00
C VAL A 149 -23.64 29.55 6.52
N ARG A 150 -24.56 28.89 7.22
CA ARG A 150 -25.09 27.57 6.85
C ARG A 150 -25.75 27.61 5.47
N LYS A 151 -26.67 28.57 5.21
CA LYS A 151 -27.26 28.76 3.87
C LYS A 151 -26.20 29.09 2.82
N GLY A 152 -25.15 29.79 3.20
CA GLY A 152 -24.00 30.08 2.33
C GLY A 152 -23.27 28.82 1.89
N ILE A 153 -23.00 27.85 2.79
CA ILE A 153 -22.37 26.57 2.51
C ILE A 153 -23.31 25.69 1.68
N ASP A 154 -24.60 25.60 2.02
CA ASP A 154 -25.57 24.71 1.36
C ASP A 154 -25.74 24.99 -0.14
N ARG A 155 -25.51 26.24 -0.56
CA ARG A 155 -25.55 26.60 -1.99
C ARG A 155 -24.24 26.31 -2.74
N ARG A 156 -23.19 25.80 -2.07
CA ARG A 156 -21.91 25.41 -2.72
C ARG A 156 -22.01 24.05 -3.36
N TYR A 157 -21.05 23.79 -4.24
CA TYR A 157 -20.99 22.57 -5.01
C TYR A 157 -19.59 21.96 -4.92
N LEU A 158 -19.55 20.65 -4.89
CA LEU A 158 -18.34 19.86 -5.15
C LEU A 158 -18.34 19.49 -6.63
N SER A 159 -17.33 19.94 -7.37
CA SER A 159 -17.17 19.59 -8.79
C SER A 159 -16.58 18.21 -8.94
N SER A 160 -16.95 17.49 -10.00
CA SER A 160 -16.38 16.20 -10.38
C SER A 160 -15.99 16.14 -11.84
N ILE A 161 -15.03 15.29 -12.14
CA ILE A 161 -14.69 14.81 -13.49
C ILE A 161 -14.96 13.31 -13.49
N ILE A 162 -15.81 12.87 -14.41
CA ILE A 162 -16.26 11.49 -14.54
C ILE A 162 -15.56 10.88 -15.76
N LEU A 163 -14.79 9.83 -15.55
CA LEU A 163 -14.24 8.99 -16.62
C LEU A 163 -15.35 8.03 -17.07
N LEU A 164 -15.82 8.18 -18.29
CA LEU A 164 -16.94 7.40 -18.80
C LEU A 164 -16.52 5.98 -19.22
N LYS A 165 -17.39 5.01 -19.00
CA LYS A 165 -17.26 3.61 -19.43
C LYS A 165 -16.96 3.49 -20.94
N GLU A 166 -17.50 4.37 -21.76
CA GLU A 166 -17.31 4.44 -23.21
C GLU A 166 -15.85 4.68 -23.65
N THR A 167 -14.98 5.07 -22.72
CA THR A 167 -13.54 5.26 -22.97
C THR A 167 -12.86 3.97 -23.44
N ALA A 168 -13.37 2.82 -23.04
CA ALA A 168 -12.77 1.51 -23.31
C ALA A 168 -13.71 0.60 -24.11
N LYS A 169 -13.11 -0.19 -25.01
CA LYS A 169 -13.84 -1.17 -25.84
C LYS A 169 -13.86 -2.57 -25.21
N THR A 170 -12.92 -2.86 -24.33
CA THR A 170 -12.81 -4.14 -23.61
C THR A 170 -12.60 -3.91 -22.11
N PRO A 171 -12.94 -4.90 -21.26
CA PRO A 171 -12.67 -4.82 -19.81
C PRO A 171 -11.18 -4.62 -19.48
N GLU A 172 -10.27 -5.22 -20.25
CA GLU A 172 -8.82 -5.09 -20.06
C GLU A 172 -8.35 -3.66 -20.37
N GLU A 173 -8.88 -3.08 -21.45
CA GLU A 173 -8.61 -1.69 -21.82
C GLU A 173 -9.17 -0.73 -20.77
N ALA A 174 -10.38 -0.98 -20.26
CA ALA A 174 -11.00 -0.20 -19.21
C ALA A 174 -10.11 -0.18 -17.94
N ARG A 175 -9.63 -1.35 -17.51
CA ARG A 175 -8.72 -1.46 -16.37
C ARG A 175 -7.45 -0.66 -16.61
N ARG A 176 -6.78 -0.86 -17.74
CA ARG A 176 -5.54 -0.17 -18.10
C ARG A 176 -5.70 1.36 -18.12
N LEU A 177 -6.80 1.86 -18.70
CA LEU A 177 -7.06 3.30 -18.79
C LEU A 177 -7.40 3.89 -17.41
N LYS A 178 -8.16 3.17 -16.58
CA LYS A 178 -8.42 3.52 -15.21
C LYS A 178 -7.10 3.66 -14.42
N GLU A 179 -6.21 2.67 -14.51
CA GLU A 179 -4.88 2.67 -13.88
C GLU A 179 -4.04 3.87 -14.33
N LEU A 180 -4.01 4.12 -15.65
CA LEU A 180 -3.29 5.25 -16.25
C LEU A 180 -3.80 6.59 -15.68
N VAL A 181 -5.13 6.79 -15.66
CA VAL A 181 -5.75 8.03 -15.17
C VAL A 181 -5.48 8.18 -13.67
N PHE A 182 -5.66 7.11 -12.89
CA PHE A 182 -5.39 7.11 -11.46
C PHE A 182 -3.95 7.52 -11.15
N ALA A 183 -2.96 6.93 -11.84
CA ALA A 183 -1.56 7.29 -11.68
C ALA A 183 -1.28 8.76 -12.02
N ARG A 184 -1.94 9.29 -13.09
CA ARG A 184 -1.77 10.69 -13.52
C ARG A 184 -2.39 11.68 -12.55
N ILE A 185 -3.59 11.40 -12.02
CA ILE A 185 -4.27 12.24 -11.02
C ILE A 185 -3.43 12.33 -9.76
N ASN A 186 -2.95 11.19 -9.26
CA ASN A 186 -2.15 11.14 -8.04
C ASN A 186 -0.74 11.75 -8.19
N SER A 187 -0.22 11.89 -9.42
CA SER A 187 1.08 12.56 -9.63
C SER A 187 1.02 14.08 -9.46
N GLY A 188 -0.17 14.69 -9.48
CA GLY A 188 -0.37 16.14 -9.37
C GLY A 188 -0.85 16.64 -8.00
N GLY A 189 -1.17 15.74 -7.07
CA GLY A 189 -1.69 16.05 -5.72
C GLY A 189 -0.76 15.62 -4.59
N ALA A 190 -1.32 15.44 -3.38
CA ALA A 190 -0.59 14.78 -2.29
C ALA A 190 -0.29 13.33 -2.73
N LYS A 191 0.98 13.07 -3.05
CA LYS A 191 1.43 11.79 -3.59
C LYS A 191 1.02 10.66 -2.66
N LEU A 192 0.39 9.61 -3.22
CA LEU A 192 0.21 8.35 -2.52
C LEU A 192 1.58 7.71 -2.27
N GLU A 193 1.74 7.06 -1.14
CA GLU A 193 2.86 6.14 -0.95
C GLU A 193 2.72 4.96 -1.93
N ASP A 194 3.84 4.39 -2.33
CA ASP A 194 3.84 3.34 -3.36
C ASP A 194 2.89 2.18 -3.03
N GLN A 195 2.80 1.79 -1.74
CA GLN A 195 1.92 0.71 -1.32
C GLN A 195 0.44 1.11 -1.28
N GLU A 196 0.12 2.35 -0.95
CA GLU A 196 -1.26 2.85 -1.06
C GLU A 196 -1.74 2.78 -2.53
N ALA A 197 -0.85 3.15 -3.47
CA ALA A 197 -1.15 3.07 -4.90
C ALA A 197 -1.36 1.61 -5.34
N ARG A 198 -0.52 0.65 -4.91
CA ARG A 198 -0.67 -0.78 -5.20
C ARG A 198 -1.96 -1.35 -4.65
N ASN A 199 -2.28 -1.02 -3.40
CA ASN A 199 -3.51 -1.46 -2.75
C ASN A 199 -4.75 -1.06 -3.55
N ALA A 200 -4.72 0.15 -4.11
CA ALA A 200 -5.76 0.68 -4.96
C ALA A 200 -5.78 0.03 -6.36
N GLN A 201 -4.63 -0.27 -6.92
CA GLN A 201 -4.46 -0.74 -8.29
C GLN A 201 -4.71 -2.24 -8.45
N TYR A 202 -4.34 -3.03 -7.45
CA TYR A 202 -4.42 -4.50 -7.48
C TYR A 202 -5.30 -5.05 -6.34
N PRO A 203 -6.60 -4.71 -6.31
CA PRO A 203 -7.53 -5.20 -5.30
C PRO A 203 -7.72 -6.71 -5.42
N GLY A 204 -8.17 -7.35 -4.35
CA GLY A 204 -8.55 -8.76 -4.34
C GLY A 204 -7.95 -9.55 -3.17
N LYS A 205 -8.19 -10.85 -3.16
CA LYS A 205 -7.92 -11.73 -2.01
C LYS A 205 -6.46 -11.77 -1.57
N PHE A 206 -5.50 -11.62 -2.49
CA PHE A 206 -4.09 -11.53 -2.12
C PHE A 206 -3.80 -10.22 -1.38
N ASN A 207 -4.35 -9.10 -1.87
CA ASN A 207 -4.20 -7.82 -1.21
C ASN A 207 -4.82 -7.84 0.21
N GLU A 208 -6.01 -8.40 0.36
CA GLU A 208 -6.65 -8.61 1.67
C GLU A 208 -5.77 -9.48 2.59
N LEU A 209 -5.16 -10.53 2.04
CA LEU A 209 -4.24 -11.39 2.78
C LEU A 209 -3.04 -10.62 3.33
N ILE A 210 -2.32 -9.84 2.48
CA ILE A 210 -1.13 -9.11 2.94
C ILE A 210 -1.50 -8.02 3.95
N VAL A 211 -2.65 -7.36 3.80
CA VAL A 211 -3.20 -6.42 4.79
C VAL A 211 -3.49 -7.12 6.12
N SER A 212 -4.09 -8.32 6.08
CA SER A 212 -4.34 -9.12 7.27
C SER A 212 -3.05 -9.60 7.96
N LEU A 213 -2.05 -10.03 7.18
CA LEU A 213 -0.76 -10.50 7.70
C LEU A 213 0.08 -9.38 8.31
N ALA A 214 -0.07 -8.15 7.85
CA ALA A 214 0.53 -6.97 8.48
C ALA A 214 -0.02 -6.71 9.89
N ARG A 215 -1.09 -7.41 10.31
CA ARG A 215 -1.66 -7.42 11.68
C ARG A 215 -1.34 -8.71 12.44
N ASN A 216 -0.39 -9.53 11.97
CA ASN A 216 0.12 -10.68 12.73
C ASN A 216 0.87 -10.19 13.98
N ASP A 217 0.62 -10.80 15.15
CA ASP A 217 1.16 -10.33 16.42
C ASP A 217 2.69 -10.37 16.46
N ASP A 218 3.33 -11.46 15.99
CA ASP A 218 4.80 -11.58 15.95
C ASP A 218 5.39 -10.50 15.02
N PHE A 219 4.75 -10.22 13.88
CA PHE A 219 5.16 -9.16 12.97
C PHE A 219 5.02 -7.77 13.59
N CYS A 220 3.86 -7.48 14.20
CA CYS A 220 3.62 -6.21 14.87
C CYS A 220 4.63 -5.96 16.00
N GLN A 221 4.92 -6.98 16.81
CA GLN A 221 5.89 -6.90 17.90
C GLN A 221 7.30 -6.60 17.40
N VAL A 222 7.73 -7.25 16.30
CA VAL A 222 9.06 -7.03 15.70
C VAL A 222 9.21 -5.61 15.16
N PHE A 223 8.18 -5.07 14.51
CA PHE A 223 8.24 -3.75 13.87
C PHE A 223 7.73 -2.60 14.73
N ASP A 224 7.45 -2.84 16.02
CA ASP A 224 6.96 -1.82 16.96
C ASP A 224 5.65 -1.17 16.45
N ILE A 225 4.76 -2.00 15.89
CA ILE A 225 3.41 -1.63 15.46
C ILE A 225 2.45 -2.00 16.59
N PRO A 226 1.48 -1.13 16.97
CA PRO A 226 0.50 -1.45 18.00
C PRO A 226 -0.17 -2.81 17.75
N LEU A 227 -0.25 -3.65 18.77
CA LEU A 227 -0.87 -4.98 18.68
C LEU A 227 -2.37 -4.88 18.37
N LYS A 228 -2.91 -5.94 17.80
CA LYS A 228 -4.32 -5.99 17.44
C LYS A 228 -5.22 -5.90 18.68
N THR A 229 -6.21 -5.00 18.60
CA THR A 229 -7.21 -4.82 19.66
C THR A 229 -8.48 -5.63 19.38
N PRO A 230 -9.24 -6.04 20.43
CA PRO A 230 -10.52 -6.72 20.22
C PRO A 230 -11.49 -5.89 19.36
N GLY A 231 -12.06 -6.49 18.34
CA GLY A 231 -12.98 -5.81 17.42
C GLY A 231 -12.31 -4.99 16.32
N GLU A 232 -10.98 -4.99 16.25
CA GLU A 232 -10.24 -4.32 15.17
C GLU A 232 -10.55 -4.96 13.81
N ASP A 233 -10.93 -4.11 12.86
CA ASP A 233 -11.13 -4.46 11.46
C ASP A 233 -10.48 -3.40 10.58
N VAL A 234 -9.29 -3.72 10.09
CA VAL A 234 -8.51 -2.78 9.26
C VAL A 234 -9.10 -2.59 7.86
N ILE A 235 -9.88 -3.57 7.37
CA ILE A 235 -10.54 -3.50 6.07
C ILE A 235 -11.70 -2.50 6.15
N HIS A 236 -12.50 -2.55 7.21
CA HIS A 236 -13.60 -1.60 7.44
C HIS A 236 -13.20 -0.39 8.27
N ASN A 237 -11.87 -0.23 8.52
CA ASN A 237 -11.27 0.89 9.24
C ASN A 237 -11.81 1.10 10.68
N VAL A 238 -12.12 -0.01 11.34
CA VAL A 238 -12.38 -0.06 12.78
C VAL A 238 -11.04 -0.29 13.49
N ILE A 239 -10.33 0.80 13.82
CA ILE A 239 -8.97 0.77 14.35
C ILE A 239 -8.83 1.70 15.56
N SER A 240 -7.86 1.43 16.43
CA SER A 240 -7.51 2.29 17.56
C SER A 240 -6.83 3.59 17.09
N ASP A 241 -6.88 4.64 17.92
CA ASP A 241 -6.18 5.88 17.64
C ASP A 241 -4.66 5.68 17.64
N GLU A 242 -4.13 4.83 18.53
CA GLU A 242 -2.72 4.48 18.59
C GLU A 242 -2.23 3.84 17.27
N LEU A 243 -3.01 2.93 16.69
CA LEU A 243 -2.70 2.34 15.40
C LEU A 243 -2.80 3.36 14.27
N ARG A 244 -3.77 4.27 14.32
CA ARG A 244 -3.94 5.35 13.33
C ARG A 244 -2.74 6.28 13.29
N ASP A 245 -2.16 6.59 14.46
CA ASP A 245 -0.99 7.46 14.59
C ASP A 245 0.34 6.75 14.26
N CYS A 246 0.33 5.42 14.16
CA CYS A 246 1.50 4.65 13.77
C CYS A 246 1.87 4.95 12.30
N LYS A 247 3.09 5.47 12.09
CA LYS A 247 3.54 5.90 10.76
C LYS A 247 3.59 4.76 9.76
N ASP A 248 4.14 3.60 10.15
CA ASP A 248 4.30 2.46 9.24
C ASP A 248 2.93 1.88 8.84
N PHE A 249 1.94 1.94 9.74
CA PHE A 249 0.57 1.59 9.43
C PHE A 249 -0.10 2.65 8.53
N SER A 250 -0.02 3.94 8.87
CA SER A 250 -0.72 5.01 8.14
C SER A 250 -0.24 5.17 6.70
N THR A 251 1.03 4.85 6.42
CA THR A 251 1.64 4.86 5.08
C THR A 251 1.57 3.52 4.36
N MET A 252 0.92 2.51 4.93
CA MET A 252 0.89 1.12 4.43
C MET A 252 2.28 0.48 4.27
N LYS A 253 3.29 0.99 4.97
CA LYS A 253 4.65 0.44 4.95
C LYS A 253 4.70 -0.97 5.51
N ASP A 254 3.89 -1.26 6.53
CA ASP A 254 3.67 -2.57 7.10
C ASP A 254 3.21 -3.59 6.05
N VAL A 255 2.27 -3.21 5.18
CA VAL A 255 1.78 -4.07 4.08
C VAL A 255 2.85 -4.27 3.01
N GLU A 256 3.62 -3.22 2.67
CA GLU A 256 4.74 -3.36 1.73
C GLU A 256 5.78 -4.35 2.25
N ILE A 257 6.10 -4.32 3.55
CA ILE A 257 7.04 -5.26 4.16
C ILE A 257 6.56 -6.71 4.00
N VAL A 258 5.27 -6.96 4.23
CA VAL A 258 4.68 -8.29 4.01
C VAL A 258 4.72 -8.68 2.52
N LEU A 259 4.37 -7.77 1.61
CA LEU A 259 4.42 -8.00 0.17
C LEU A 259 5.83 -8.41 -0.29
N ARG A 260 6.87 -7.74 0.23
CA ARG A 260 8.27 -8.02 -0.10
C ARG A 260 8.64 -9.46 0.20
N PHE A 261 8.16 -10.06 1.29
CA PHE A 261 8.39 -11.46 1.61
C PHE A 261 7.95 -12.39 0.47
N PHE A 262 6.75 -12.20 -0.04
CA PHE A 262 6.22 -13.05 -1.12
C PHE A 262 6.91 -12.77 -2.45
N ALA A 263 7.08 -11.51 -2.82
CA ALA A 263 7.69 -11.13 -4.09
C ALA A 263 9.15 -11.59 -4.18
N LEU A 264 9.94 -11.48 -3.12
CA LEU A 264 11.35 -11.85 -3.12
C LEU A 264 11.59 -13.37 -3.15
N ARG A 265 10.58 -14.20 -2.86
CA ARG A 265 10.65 -15.63 -3.12
C ARG A 265 10.70 -15.93 -4.62
N ALA A 266 10.06 -15.09 -5.43
CA ALA A 266 10.06 -15.13 -6.89
C ALA A 266 11.04 -14.09 -7.49
N ILE A 267 12.17 -13.82 -6.82
CA ILE A 267 13.15 -12.77 -7.19
C ILE A 267 13.74 -12.95 -8.60
N ASN A 268 13.75 -14.14 -9.13
CA ASN A 268 14.17 -14.45 -10.51
C ASN A 268 13.28 -13.76 -11.56
N LEU A 269 12.02 -13.44 -11.23
CA LEU A 269 11.11 -12.66 -12.07
C LEU A 269 11.41 -11.16 -12.06
N TRP A 270 12.20 -10.69 -11.12
CA TRP A 270 12.62 -9.31 -11.06
C TRP A 270 13.59 -9.03 -12.19
N ASP A 271 13.19 -8.23 -13.16
CA ASP A 271 14.05 -7.73 -14.22
C ASP A 271 14.98 -6.61 -13.73
N ASN A 272 15.60 -5.86 -14.63
CA ASN A 272 16.48 -4.74 -14.27
C ASN A 272 15.71 -3.46 -13.87
N THR A 273 14.46 -3.55 -13.47
CA THR A 273 13.64 -2.43 -12.99
C THR A 273 13.90 -2.11 -11.52
N SER A 274 13.22 -1.07 -11.00
CA SER A 274 13.25 -0.78 -9.56
C SER A 274 12.47 -1.84 -8.76
N LEU A 275 12.81 -2.00 -7.47
CA LEU A 275 12.06 -2.87 -6.57
C LEU A 275 10.57 -2.52 -6.55
N SER A 276 10.23 -1.22 -6.55
CA SER A 276 8.83 -0.76 -6.57
C SER A 276 8.08 -1.32 -7.77
N LYS A 277 8.65 -1.24 -8.98
CA LYS A 277 8.06 -1.82 -10.20
C LYS A 277 7.96 -3.35 -10.16
N PHE A 278 8.93 -4.01 -9.54
CA PHE A 278 8.85 -5.45 -9.35
C PHE A 278 7.71 -5.84 -8.40
N LEU A 279 7.50 -5.07 -7.32
CA LEU A 279 6.38 -5.28 -6.42
C LEU A 279 5.03 -5.02 -7.11
N ASP A 280 4.94 -4.01 -7.99
CA ASP A 280 3.75 -3.74 -8.82
C ASP A 280 3.44 -4.96 -9.71
N PHE A 281 4.45 -5.44 -10.45
CA PHE A 281 4.34 -6.61 -11.30
C PHE A 281 3.91 -7.86 -10.53
N TYR A 282 4.54 -8.14 -9.37
CA TYR A 282 4.18 -9.29 -8.55
C TYR A 282 2.74 -9.19 -8.03
N SER A 283 2.31 -8.00 -7.59
CA SER A 283 0.94 -7.76 -7.15
C SER A 283 -0.07 -8.02 -8.26
N GLU A 284 0.22 -7.61 -9.49
CA GLU A 284 -0.61 -7.91 -10.66
C GLU A 284 -0.75 -9.41 -10.89
N CYS A 285 0.36 -10.16 -10.87
CA CYS A 285 0.36 -11.61 -11.02
C CYS A 285 -0.52 -12.31 -9.99
N MET A 286 -0.55 -11.78 -8.75
CA MET A 286 -1.28 -12.35 -7.63
C MET A 286 -2.78 -12.06 -7.63
N THR A 287 -3.29 -11.21 -8.52
CA THR A 287 -4.73 -10.91 -8.61
C THR A 287 -5.58 -12.15 -8.96
N SER A 288 -4.97 -13.13 -9.66
CA SER A 288 -5.61 -14.38 -10.06
C SER A 288 -5.23 -15.59 -9.17
N ALA A 289 -4.62 -15.35 -7.99
CA ALA A 289 -4.21 -16.41 -7.09
C ALA A 289 -5.38 -17.21 -6.53
N SER A 290 -5.24 -18.56 -6.49
CA SER A 290 -6.31 -19.41 -5.94
C SER A 290 -6.37 -19.31 -4.41
N GLN A 291 -7.54 -19.62 -3.83
CA GLN A 291 -7.73 -19.58 -2.38
C GLN A 291 -6.80 -20.56 -1.65
N GLU A 292 -6.54 -21.72 -2.25
CA GLU A 292 -5.65 -22.73 -1.69
C GLU A 292 -4.22 -22.24 -1.61
N LEU A 293 -3.73 -21.58 -2.68
CA LEU A 293 -2.40 -20.95 -2.71
C LEU A 293 -2.28 -19.86 -1.63
N LEU A 294 -3.30 -19.01 -1.50
CA LEU A 294 -3.32 -17.96 -0.49
C LEU A 294 -3.30 -18.53 0.93
N THR A 295 -3.96 -19.66 1.16
CA THR A 295 -3.92 -20.35 2.46
C THR A 295 -2.53 -20.89 2.78
N GLU A 296 -1.84 -21.49 1.80
CA GLU A 296 -0.45 -21.94 1.98
C GLU A 296 0.50 -20.76 2.24
N TYR A 297 0.36 -19.65 1.50
CA TYR A 297 1.17 -18.43 1.71
C TYR A 297 0.94 -17.83 3.11
N LYS A 298 -0.30 -17.80 3.59
CA LYS A 298 -0.60 -17.37 4.95
C LYS A 298 0.19 -18.19 5.97
N LEU A 299 0.06 -19.52 5.90
CA LEU A 299 0.74 -20.44 6.83
C LEU A 299 2.27 -20.32 6.74
N LEU A 300 2.81 -20.15 5.53
CA LEU A 300 4.24 -19.99 5.33
C LEU A 300 4.75 -18.72 5.99
N PHE A 301 4.08 -17.58 5.80
CA PHE A 301 4.44 -16.32 6.43
C PHE A 301 4.40 -16.43 7.95
N GLU A 302 3.27 -16.91 8.52
CA GLU A 302 3.08 -17.04 9.96
C GLU A 302 4.13 -17.95 10.61
N LYS A 303 4.45 -19.09 9.98
CA LYS A 303 5.51 -19.98 10.47
C LYS A 303 6.89 -19.34 10.40
N THR A 304 7.19 -18.62 9.33
CA THR A 304 8.50 -18.01 9.10
C THR A 304 8.77 -16.88 10.08
N ILE A 305 7.81 -15.96 10.25
CA ILE A 305 7.97 -14.82 11.17
C ILE A 305 8.09 -15.29 12.62
N LYS A 306 7.26 -16.27 13.02
CA LYS A 306 7.32 -16.86 14.35
C LYS A 306 8.65 -17.56 14.60
N LEU A 307 9.19 -18.29 13.62
CA LEU A 307 10.49 -18.95 13.75
C LEU A 307 11.62 -17.91 13.88
N ALA A 308 11.61 -16.87 13.05
CA ALA A 308 12.58 -15.78 13.14
C ALA A 308 12.53 -15.10 14.53
N TYR A 309 11.33 -14.78 15.03
CA TYR A 309 11.17 -14.20 16.35
C TYR A 309 11.62 -15.15 17.48
N THR A 310 11.34 -16.44 17.35
CA THR A 310 11.78 -17.44 18.35
C THR A 310 13.31 -17.57 18.44
N ILE A 311 14.01 -17.39 17.31
CA ILE A 311 15.47 -17.49 17.25
C ILE A 311 16.13 -16.20 17.76
N PHE A 312 15.67 -15.03 17.30
CA PHE A 312 16.36 -13.75 17.50
C PHE A 312 15.73 -12.81 18.53
N GLU A 313 14.52 -13.10 18.99
CA GLU A 313 13.78 -12.33 20.00
C GLU A 313 13.76 -10.81 19.66
N ASP A 314 14.22 -9.96 20.56
CA ASP A 314 14.29 -8.50 20.40
C ASP A 314 15.33 -8.03 19.35
N LYS A 315 16.13 -8.94 18.80
CA LYS A 315 17.10 -8.68 17.75
C LYS A 315 16.62 -9.15 16.36
N THR A 316 15.37 -9.58 16.26
CA THR A 316 14.78 -10.01 14.98
C THR A 316 14.92 -8.91 13.93
N PHE A 317 15.60 -9.24 12.82
CA PHE A 317 15.93 -8.33 11.70
C PHE A 317 16.80 -7.12 12.07
N CYS A 318 17.33 -7.04 13.28
CA CYS A 318 18.40 -6.12 13.61
C CYS A 318 19.72 -6.63 13.03
N PHE A 319 20.69 -5.75 12.84
CA PHE A 319 22.01 -6.15 12.40
C PHE A 319 23.12 -5.57 13.27
N TRP A 320 24.18 -6.30 13.40
CA TRP A 320 25.37 -5.94 14.14
C TRP A 320 26.27 -5.08 13.28
N ARG A 321 26.59 -3.85 13.71
CA ARG A 321 27.36 -2.89 12.93
C ARG A 321 28.40 -2.17 13.75
N HIS A 322 29.48 -1.76 13.09
CA HIS A 322 30.47 -0.86 13.64
C HIS A 322 29.90 0.57 13.70
N ASN A 323 29.87 1.15 14.90
CA ASN A 323 29.56 2.57 15.10
C ASN A 323 30.87 3.38 15.03
N LYS A 324 31.14 3.96 13.87
CA LYS A 324 32.39 4.71 13.62
C LYS A 324 32.62 5.90 14.55
N GLN A 325 31.56 6.48 15.15
CA GLN A 325 31.70 7.62 16.08
C GLN A 325 32.14 7.17 17.47
N LYS A 326 31.73 5.97 17.89
CA LYS A 326 32.03 5.41 19.22
C LYS A 326 33.11 4.33 19.20
N ASP A 327 33.55 3.96 18.01
CA ASP A 327 34.49 2.86 17.77
C ASP A 327 34.09 1.54 18.45
N VAL A 328 32.78 1.23 18.44
CA VAL A 328 32.25 0.01 19.03
C VAL A 328 31.24 -0.65 18.09
N PHE A 329 31.18 -1.97 18.14
CA PHE A 329 30.09 -2.72 17.51
C PHE A 329 28.85 -2.73 18.37
N SER A 330 27.68 -2.61 17.76
CA SER A 330 26.40 -2.67 18.47
C SER A 330 25.26 -3.07 17.54
N TRP A 331 24.22 -3.66 18.13
CA TRP A 331 22.97 -3.92 17.41
C TRP A 331 22.27 -2.61 17.02
N THR A 332 21.64 -2.63 15.84
CA THR A 332 20.68 -1.56 15.52
C THR A 332 19.50 -1.60 16.49
N ARG A 333 18.89 -0.43 16.72
CA ARG A 333 17.73 -0.33 17.61
C ARG A 333 16.43 -0.80 16.98
N LYS A 334 16.36 -0.75 15.65
CA LYS A 334 15.16 -1.10 14.87
C LYS A 334 15.50 -2.15 13.83
N PRO A 335 14.52 -2.97 13.45
CA PRO A 335 14.64 -3.88 12.32
C PRO A 335 15.06 -3.17 11.05
N SER A 336 15.82 -3.86 10.23
CA SER A 336 16.30 -3.36 8.93
C SER A 336 15.67 -4.15 7.80
N LEU A 337 15.09 -3.47 6.82
CA LEU A 337 14.41 -4.12 5.70
C LEU A 337 15.33 -5.04 4.88
N PHE A 338 16.60 -4.68 4.71
CA PHE A 338 17.52 -5.53 3.95
C PHE A 338 17.89 -6.82 4.71
N VAL A 339 17.83 -6.82 6.05
CA VAL A 339 17.96 -8.04 6.87
C VAL A 339 16.64 -8.83 6.83
N TYR A 340 15.51 -8.15 7.00
CA TYR A 340 14.19 -8.76 6.86
C TYR A 340 14.05 -9.50 5.53
N ASP A 341 14.33 -8.83 4.42
CA ASP A 341 14.23 -9.41 3.08
C ASP A 341 15.04 -10.71 2.96
N ALA A 342 16.29 -10.67 3.41
CA ALA A 342 17.18 -11.80 3.30
C ALA A 342 16.81 -12.95 4.26
N VAL A 343 16.55 -12.63 5.53
CA VAL A 343 16.22 -13.63 6.57
C VAL A 343 14.87 -14.25 6.28
N MET A 344 13.81 -13.46 6.10
CA MET A 344 12.46 -14.01 5.88
C MET A 344 12.40 -14.85 4.62
N THR A 345 12.94 -14.34 3.49
CA THR A 345 12.91 -15.08 2.24
C THR A 345 13.70 -16.39 2.36
N SER A 346 14.92 -16.37 2.88
CA SER A 346 15.74 -17.57 3.00
C SER A 346 15.19 -18.57 4.02
N LEU A 347 14.79 -18.10 5.22
CA LEU A 347 14.29 -18.96 6.30
C LEU A 347 12.98 -19.68 5.92
N SER A 348 12.19 -19.09 5.02
CA SER A 348 10.95 -19.71 4.52
C SER A 348 11.16 -21.08 3.84
N TYR A 349 12.36 -21.38 3.36
CA TYR A 349 12.71 -22.69 2.80
C TYR A 349 13.08 -23.72 3.88
N PHE A 350 13.26 -23.28 5.12
CA PHE A 350 13.73 -24.11 6.25
C PHE A 350 12.70 -24.27 7.37
N VAL A 351 11.47 -23.79 7.18
CA VAL A 351 10.42 -23.85 8.23
C VAL A 351 10.05 -25.26 8.68
N GLU A 352 10.26 -26.26 7.82
CA GLU A 352 10.06 -27.67 8.20
C GLU A 352 11.18 -28.20 9.13
N HIS A 353 12.31 -27.54 9.19
CA HIS A 353 13.44 -27.85 10.07
C HIS A 353 13.43 -27.02 11.37
N LYS A 354 12.28 -26.39 11.70
CA LYS A 354 12.14 -25.47 12.86
C LYS A 354 12.71 -26.05 14.17
N GLU A 355 12.54 -27.35 14.43
CA GLU A 355 12.97 -27.97 15.68
C GLU A 355 14.48 -27.97 15.82
N ALA A 356 15.22 -28.29 14.72
CA ALA A 356 16.68 -28.24 14.70
C ALA A 356 17.17 -26.79 14.88
N LEU A 357 16.59 -25.84 14.14
CA LEU A 357 16.96 -24.43 14.24
C LEU A 357 16.71 -23.84 15.64
N ILE A 358 15.56 -24.15 16.25
CA ILE A 358 15.25 -23.69 17.61
C ILE A 358 16.21 -24.33 18.63
N LYS A 359 16.55 -25.61 18.48
CA LYS A 359 17.52 -26.28 19.36
C LYS A 359 18.90 -25.60 19.28
N ASN A 360 19.29 -25.15 18.10
CA ASN A 360 20.59 -24.53 17.84
C ASN A 360 20.57 -23.00 17.97
N LYS A 361 19.48 -22.38 18.48
CA LYS A 361 19.30 -20.92 18.44
C LYS A 361 20.45 -20.10 19.03
N ASN A 362 21.10 -20.57 20.08
CA ASN A 362 22.23 -19.86 20.70
C ASN A 362 23.48 -19.84 19.82
N VAL A 363 23.75 -20.96 19.10
CA VAL A 363 24.83 -21.04 18.14
C VAL A 363 24.50 -20.13 16.96
N ILE A 364 23.30 -20.25 16.41
CA ILE A 364 22.79 -19.41 15.32
C ILE A 364 22.95 -17.93 15.66
N PHE A 365 22.62 -17.53 16.88
CA PHE A 365 22.71 -16.12 17.30
C PHE A 365 24.15 -15.60 17.30
N ASN A 366 25.10 -16.40 17.76
CA ASN A 366 26.53 -16.05 17.76
C ASN A 366 27.08 -15.97 16.34
N ASP A 367 26.83 -17.00 15.53
CA ASP A 367 27.29 -17.05 14.15
C ASP A 367 26.64 -15.94 13.28
N PHE A 368 25.44 -15.49 13.65
CA PHE A 368 24.78 -14.36 13.02
C PHE A 368 25.51 -13.02 13.26
N VAL A 369 26.13 -12.86 14.44
CA VAL A 369 27.00 -11.71 14.74
C VAL A 369 28.26 -11.77 13.87
N GLU A 370 28.91 -12.95 13.79
CA GLU A 370 30.11 -13.16 12.96
C GLU A 370 29.81 -12.90 11.49
N LEU A 371 28.65 -13.38 10.99
CA LEU A 371 28.21 -13.15 9.59
C LEU A 371 28.18 -11.65 9.24
N PHE A 372 27.71 -10.81 10.13
CA PHE A 372 27.68 -9.37 9.90
C PHE A 372 29.07 -8.73 9.93
N GLN A 373 29.99 -9.24 10.74
CA GLN A 373 31.37 -8.74 10.81
C GLN A 373 32.14 -9.11 9.54
N ASP A 374 32.01 -10.34 9.08
CA ASP A 374 32.70 -10.85 7.91
C ASP A 374 32.19 -10.25 6.59
N HIS A 375 30.92 -9.83 6.58
CA HIS A 375 30.23 -9.37 5.38
C HIS A 375 29.68 -7.93 5.51
N GLU A 376 30.34 -7.05 6.27
CA GLU A 376 29.86 -5.66 6.52
C GLU A 376 29.50 -4.92 5.23
N ALA A 377 30.23 -5.15 4.15
CA ALA A 377 30.00 -4.48 2.86
C ALA A 377 28.60 -4.78 2.26
N TYR A 378 28.01 -5.94 2.54
CA TYR A 378 26.68 -6.33 2.06
C TYR A 378 25.54 -5.71 2.85
N PHE A 379 25.82 -5.25 4.06
CA PHE A 379 24.82 -4.73 5.02
C PHE A 379 24.84 -3.20 5.15
N ASN A 380 25.41 -2.50 4.20
CA ASN A 380 25.25 -1.07 4.08
C ASN A 380 23.94 -0.76 3.32
N GLY A 381 23.08 0.12 3.83
CA GLY A 381 21.74 0.39 3.30
C GLY A 381 21.69 0.98 1.86
N ARG A 382 22.82 1.03 1.14
CA ARG A 382 22.92 1.51 -0.25
C ARG A 382 22.82 0.37 -1.28
N ASN A 383 22.94 -0.87 -0.85
CA ASN A 383 22.96 -2.05 -1.72
C ASN A 383 21.55 -2.61 -1.96
N THR A 384 20.76 -1.93 -2.80
CA THR A 384 19.35 -2.24 -3.07
C THR A 384 19.09 -2.84 -4.46
N SER A 385 20.12 -3.09 -5.27
CA SER A 385 19.97 -3.74 -6.58
C SER A 385 19.50 -5.19 -6.43
N LYS A 386 18.85 -5.74 -7.48
CA LYS A 386 18.44 -7.14 -7.54
C LYS A 386 19.57 -8.07 -7.09
N LYS A 387 20.75 -7.93 -7.70
CA LYS A 387 21.93 -8.77 -7.39
C LYS A 387 22.28 -8.73 -5.91
N ASN A 388 22.30 -7.53 -5.30
CA ASN A 388 22.65 -7.43 -3.88
C ASN A 388 21.60 -8.09 -2.96
N VAL A 389 20.34 -8.07 -3.36
CA VAL A 389 19.26 -8.77 -2.62
C VAL A 389 19.40 -10.28 -2.79
N GLU A 390 19.65 -10.77 -4.01
CA GLU A 390 19.91 -12.19 -4.29
C GLU A 390 21.12 -12.72 -3.53
N ASP A 391 22.24 -12.01 -3.56
CA ASP A 391 23.48 -12.39 -2.87
C ASP A 391 23.21 -12.54 -1.36
N ARG A 392 22.47 -11.64 -0.73
CA ARG A 392 22.09 -11.75 0.68
C ARG A 392 21.16 -12.95 0.95
N ILE A 393 20.17 -13.19 0.10
CA ILE A 393 19.28 -14.35 0.24
C ILE A 393 20.08 -15.66 0.14
N VAL A 394 21.01 -15.76 -0.80
CA VAL A 394 21.88 -16.95 -0.96
C VAL A 394 22.78 -17.11 0.25
N MET A 395 23.38 -16.03 0.74
CA MET A 395 24.22 -16.03 1.95
C MET A 395 23.45 -16.61 3.15
N PHE A 396 22.22 -16.14 3.38
CA PHE A 396 21.40 -16.65 4.47
C PHE A 396 20.88 -18.07 4.23
N LYS A 397 20.61 -18.49 2.99
CA LYS A 397 20.30 -19.90 2.71
C LYS A 397 21.46 -20.82 3.12
N ASN A 398 22.69 -20.46 2.79
CA ASN A 398 23.88 -21.19 3.20
C ASN A 398 24.04 -21.20 4.73
N PHE A 399 23.82 -20.05 5.36
CA PHE A 399 23.85 -19.92 6.81
C PHE A 399 22.85 -20.89 7.51
N TRP A 400 21.59 -20.93 7.09
CA TRP A 400 20.61 -21.86 7.67
C TRP A 400 20.98 -23.32 7.47
N SER A 401 21.51 -23.68 6.28
CA SER A 401 21.91 -25.06 5.97
C SER A 401 23.02 -25.59 6.88
N GLN A 402 23.86 -24.72 7.41
CA GLN A 402 24.94 -25.10 8.34
C GLN A 402 24.46 -25.41 9.76
N HIS A 403 23.21 -25.04 10.09
CA HIS A 403 22.64 -25.17 11.42
C HIS A 403 21.52 -26.22 11.53
N LEU A 404 21.35 -27.08 10.51
CA LEU A 404 20.37 -28.16 10.50
C LEU A 404 20.82 -29.41 11.26
#